data_bd3178a887a58ce4e26cbd74777e7fe9
#
_entry.id   bd3178a887a58ce4e26cbd74777e7fe9
#
_cell.length_a   1.000
_cell.length_b   1.000
_cell.length_c   1.000
_cell.angle_alpha   90.00
_cell.angle_beta   90.00
_cell.angle_gamma   90.00
#
_symmetry.space_group_name_H-M   'P 1'
#
loop_
_entity.id
_entity.type
_entity.pdbx_description
1 polymer ?
#
loop_
_entity_poly.entity_id
_entity_poly.type
_entity_poly.pdbx_seq_one_letter_code
_entity_poly.pdbx_strand_id
1 'polypeptide(L)'
;KMNDPVEGGKGDMKNTAAMVRAQNDLYMVVGNGGSEENIYEDNTLEALESGNLSVGELQRCAMNICRFILESPVAKRPLKTPEELEKEAGSFAFVPVKLIPEKEETMRLSIEHTGRYKFFVKLRSGLSQQAQSSCNLLLNGKPVATVQTNGTGNEWNLIKLENIYLEPGDYQAALQDVKAGMEIAWVEVCR
;
A
#
# COMPACT_ATOMS: atom_id res chain seq x y z
N LYS A 1 6.03 17.94 -12.76
CA LYS A 1 5.16 18.09 -13.93
C LYS A 1 5.57 17.05 -14.93
N MET A 2 4.72 16.07 -15.13
CA MET A 2 4.91 15.05 -16.15
C MET A 2 4.35 15.59 -17.46
N ASN A 3 5.25 16.00 -18.33
CA ASN A 3 4.83 16.63 -19.57
C ASN A 3 5.68 16.19 -20.68
N ASP A 4 5.11 16.22 -21.81
CA ASP A 4 5.87 16.19 -23.03
C ASP A 4 5.98 17.56 -23.69
N PRO A 5 7.10 18.24 -23.53
CA PRO A 5 7.39 19.44 -24.30
C PRO A 5 7.72 19.14 -25.76
N VAL A 6 7.96 17.88 -26.14
CA VAL A 6 8.40 17.48 -27.49
C VAL A 6 7.22 17.53 -28.47
N GLU A 7 6.01 17.22 -28.03
CA GLU A 7 4.80 17.35 -28.86
C GLU A 7 4.20 18.77 -28.83
N GLY A 8 4.89 19.72 -28.18
CA GLY A 8 4.48 21.13 -28.20
C GLY A 8 3.32 21.46 -27.28
N GLY A 9 2.91 20.53 -26.41
CA GLY A 9 1.86 20.71 -25.45
C GLY A 9 2.34 21.42 -24.18
N LYS A 10 1.44 22.19 -23.55
CA LYS A 10 1.64 22.67 -22.19
C LYS A 10 1.55 21.46 -21.28
N GLY A 11 2.61 21.23 -20.52
CA GLY A 11 2.67 20.08 -19.67
C GLY A 11 1.55 19.98 -18.67
N ASP A 12 0.81 18.88 -18.69
CA ASP A 12 -0.18 18.54 -17.71
C ASP A 12 -0.02 17.08 -17.24
N MET A 13 -0.82 16.66 -16.29
CA MET A 13 -0.84 15.27 -15.82
C MET A 13 -1.88 14.42 -16.57
N LYS A 14 -2.58 15.02 -17.55
CA LYS A 14 -3.68 14.38 -18.25
C LYS A 14 -3.23 13.65 -19.52
N ASN A 15 -2.09 14.01 -20.09
CA ASN A 15 -1.60 13.42 -21.34
C ASN A 15 -0.79 12.13 -21.10
N THR A 16 -1.45 11.13 -20.58
CA THR A 16 -0.87 9.81 -20.32
C THR A 16 -0.56 9.05 -21.62
N ALA A 17 -1.32 9.27 -22.68
CA ALA A 17 -1.06 8.68 -24.00
C ALA A 17 0.31 9.09 -24.54
N ALA A 18 0.69 10.37 -24.44
CA ALA A 18 2.01 10.82 -24.83
C ALA A 18 3.13 10.23 -23.96
N MET A 19 2.88 10.05 -22.67
CA MET A 19 3.84 9.42 -21.77
C MET A 19 4.08 7.94 -22.11
N VAL A 20 3.03 7.19 -22.40
CA VAL A 20 3.13 5.79 -22.88
C VAL A 20 3.92 5.73 -24.17
N ARG A 21 3.66 6.61 -25.11
CA ARG A 21 4.37 6.71 -26.40
C ARG A 21 5.84 7.06 -26.20
N ALA A 22 6.15 7.97 -25.27
CA ALA A 22 7.52 8.31 -24.89
C ALA A 22 8.26 7.22 -24.11
N GLN A 23 7.64 6.02 -24.00
CA GLN A 23 8.19 4.85 -23.28
C GLN A 23 8.37 5.07 -21.78
N ASN A 24 7.53 5.91 -21.20
CA ASN A 24 7.46 6.03 -19.76
C ASN A 24 6.48 4.98 -19.23
N ASP A 25 7.04 3.92 -18.65
CA ASP A 25 6.27 2.73 -18.27
C ASP A 25 5.56 2.90 -16.92
N LEU A 26 6.06 3.80 -16.06
CA LEU A 26 5.54 4.00 -14.70
C LEU A 26 5.54 5.48 -14.35
N TYR A 27 4.40 5.96 -13.85
CA TYR A 27 4.28 7.34 -13.39
C TYR A 27 4.37 7.41 -11.88
N MET A 28 4.99 8.45 -11.36
CA MET A 28 4.90 8.77 -9.95
C MET A 28 3.59 9.51 -9.71
N VAL A 29 2.52 8.76 -9.50
CA VAL A 29 1.19 9.28 -9.19
C VAL A 29 1.00 9.27 -7.69
N VAL A 30 0.53 10.37 -7.15
CA VAL A 30 0.31 10.56 -5.71
C VAL A 30 -1.18 10.74 -5.38
N GLY A 31 -2.06 10.15 -6.18
CA GLY A 31 -3.48 10.11 -5.89
C GLY A 31 -3.86 8.83 -5.15
N ASN A 32 -4.70 8.96 -4.16
CA ASN A 32 -5.20 7.82 -3.37
C ASN A 32 -6.56 7.31 -3.86
N GLY A 33 -6.97 7.67 -5.07
CA GLY A 33 -8.27 7.31 -5.63
C GLY A 33 -8.39 5.84 -6.07
N GLY A 34 -7.28 5.10 -6.08
CA GLY A 34 -7.24 3.77 -6.66
C GLY A 34 -7.21 3.80 -8.19
N SER A 35 -7.20 2.63 -8.80
CA SER A 35 -7.16 2.48 -10.27
C SER A 35 -8.53 2.49 -10.93
N GLU A 36 -9.60 2.65 -10.17
CA GLU A 36 -10.98 2.58 -10.65
C GLU A 36 -11.52 3.92 -11.09
N GLU A 37 -10.99 4.98 -10.48
CA GLU A 37 -11.42 6.33 -10.77
C GLU A 37 -10.33 7.09 -11.52
N ASN A 38 -10.68 7.64 -12.66
CA ASN A 38 -9.80 8.54 -13.40
C ASN A 38 -9.84 9.95 -12.78
N ILE A 39 -9.32 10.07 -11.56
CA ILE A 39 -9.34 11.31 -10.78
C ILE A 39 -8.55 12.45 -11.42
N TYR A 40 -7.65 12.13 -12.33
CA TYR A 40 -6.86 13.12 -13.08
C TYR A 40 -7.44 13.44 -14.45
N GLU A 41 -8.55 12.77 -14.82
CA GLU A 41 -9.16 12.91 -16.14
C GLU A 41 -8.11 12.73 -17.26
N ASP A 42 -7.27 11.69 -17.13
CA ASP A 42 -6.25 11.40 -18.13
C ASP A 42 -6.87 10.93 -19.44
N ASN A 43 -6.12 11.09 -20.53
CA ASN A 43 -6.61 10.85 -21.90
C ASN A 43 -6.34 9.42 -22.41
N THR A 44 -6.00 8.45 -21.57
CA THR A 44 -5.64 7.10 -22.02
C THR A 44 -6.77 6.43 -22.78
N LEU A 45 -7.98 6.45 -22.24
CA LEU A 45 -9.14 5.79 -22.87
C LEU A 45 -9.53 6.49 -24.18
N GLU A 46 -9.63 7.82 -24.17
CA GLU A 46 -9.92 8.61 -25.38
C GLU A 46 -8.88 8.34 -26.47
N ALA A 47 -7.61 8.27 -26.11
CA ALA A 47 -6.53 8.01 -27.07
C ALA A 47 -6.58 6.58 -27.65
N LEU A 48 -7.02 5.59 -26.87
CA LEU A 48 -7.27 4.24 -27.37
C LEU A 48 -8.46 4.21 -28.34
N GLU A 49 -9.56 4.84 -27.98
CA GLU A 49 -10.79 4.89 -28.81
C GLU A 49 -10.56 5.62 -30.12
N SER A 50 -9.79 6.70 -30.10
CA SER A 50 -9.43 7.47 -31.30
C SER A 50 -8.29 6.86 -32.12
N GLY A 51 -7.65 5.81 -31.64
CA GLY A 51 -6.48 5.18 -32.27
C GLY A 51 -5.17 5.95 -32.13
N ASN A 52 -5.15 7.01 -31.33
CA ASN A 52 -3.94 7.77 -31.02
C ASN A 52 -3.00 7.04 -30.07
N LEU A 53 -3.49 6.04 -29.37
CA LEU A 53 -2.73 5.12 -28.55
C LEU A 53 -3.13 3.68 -28.93
N SER A 54 -2.18 2.80 -29.08
CA SER A 54 -2.45 1.39 -29.38
C SER A 54 -2.40 0.52 -28.12
N VAL A 55 -3.17 -0.58 -28.15
CA VAL A 55 -3.07 -1.62 -27.11
C VAL A 55 -1.65 -2.18 -27.02
N GLY A 56 -0.93 -2.27 -28.14
CA GLY A 56 0.45 -2.74 -28.17
C GLY A 56 1.43 -1.86 -27.40
N GLU A 57 1.20 -0.54 -27.37
CA GLU A 57 2.01 0.39 -26.57
C GLU A 57 1.76 0.19 -25.07
N LEU A 58 0.51 -0.05 -24.65
CA LEU A 58 0.19 -0.39 -23.27
C LEU A 58 0.75 -1.76 -22.87
N GLN A 59 0.67 -2.75 -23.75
CA GLN A 59 1.26 -4.07 -23.51
C GLN A 59 2.77 -3.98 -23.33
N ARG A 60 3.46 -3.13 -24.10
CA ARG A 60 4.89 -2.90 -23.91
C ARG A 60 5.19 -2.36 -22.51
N CYS A 61 4.45 -1.35 -22.03
CA CYS A 61 4.61 -0.82 -20.70
C CYS A 61 4.37 -1.91 -19.63
N ALA A 62 3.27 -2.67 -19.78
CA ALA A 62 2.97 -3.77 -18.86
C ALA A 62 4.08 -4.83 -18.83
N MET A 63 4.62 -5.21 -20.01
CA MET A 63 5.73 -6.15 -20.09
C MET A 63 7.00 -5.63 -19.40
N ASN A 64 7.32 -4.37 -19.56
CA ASN A 64 8.49 -3.77 -18.91
C ASN A 64 8.34 -3.75 -17.40
N ILE A 65 7.16 -3.40 -16.89
CA ILE A 65 6.83 -3.47 -15.47
C ILE A 65 6.94 -4.91 -14.95
N CYS A 66 6.35 -5.88 -15.67
CA CYS A 66 6.43 -7.29 -15.28
C CYS A 66 7.88 -7.80 -15.22
N ARG A 67 8.71 -7.46 -16.21
CA ARG A 67 10.14 -7.83 -16.20
C ARG A 67 10.85 -7.24 -14.99
N PHE A 68 10.64 -5.95 -14.72
CA PHE A 68 11.22 -5.30 -13.55
C PHE A 68 10.83 -6.00 -12.25
N ILE A 69 9.55 -6.35 -12.08
CA ILE A 69 9.06 -7.06 -10.91
C ILE A 69 9.70 -8.44 -10.79
N LEU A 70 9.75 -9.22 -11.88
CA LEU A 70 10.31 -10.58 -11.89
C LEU A 70 11.82 -10.59 -11.59
N GLU A 71 12.54 -9.57 -11.99
CA GLU A 71 13.97 -9.42 -11.70
C GLU A 71 14.24 -8.90 -10.27
N SER A 72 13.22 -8.31 -9.65
CA SER A 72 13.36 -7.73 -8.31
C SER A 72 13.52 -8.78 -7.22
N PRO A 73 14.20 -8.44 -6.10
CA PRO A 73 14.27 -9.35 -4.95
C PRO A 73 12.90 -9.71 -4.35
N VAL A 74 11.89 -8.85 -4.55
CA VAL A 74 10.53 -9.07 -4.04
C VAL A 74 9.89 -10.29 -4.72
N ALA A 75 10.04 -10.45 -6.03
CA ALA A 75 9.50 -11.60 -6.76
C ALA A 75 10.16 -12.93 -6.38
N LYS A 76 11.35 -12.87 -5.80
CA LYS A 76 12.10 -14.06 -5.36
C LYS A 76 11.78 -14.47 -3.92
N ARG A 77 11.00 -13.66 -3.20
CA ARG A 77 10.56 -14.02 -1.84
C ARG A 77 9.33 -14.91 -1.92
N PRO A 78 9.28 -16.00 -1.15
CA PRO A 78 8.06 -16.79 -1.07
C PRO A 78 6.93 -15.92 -0.50
N LEU A 79 5.80 -15.89 -1.21
CA LEU A 79 4.58 -15.28 -0.68
C LEU A 79 4.04 -16.20 0.40
N LYS A 80 3.80 -15.64 1.58
CA LYS A 80 3.12 -16.37 2.65
C LYS A 80 1.62 -16.24 2.48
N THR A 81 0.92 -17.35 2.67
CA THR A 81 -0.53 -17.34 2.72
C THR A 81 -1.01 -16.62 3.99
N PRO A 82 -2.28 -16.15 4.05
CA PRO A 82 -2.84 -15.62 5.28
C PRO A 82 -2.72 -16.57 6.47
N GLU A 83 -2.90 -17.88 6.25
CA GLU A 83 -2.78 -18.92 7.29
C GLU A 83 -1.33 -19.07 7.78
N GLU A 84 -0.35 -18.99 6.88
CA GLU A 84 1.07 -19.03 7.26
C GLU A 84 1.46 -17.79 8.07
N LEU A 85 0.92 -16.61 7.72
CA LEU A 85 1.13 -15.38 8.48
C LEU A 85 0.46 -15.46 9.86
N GLU A 86 -0.77 -15.99 9.94
CA GLU A 86 -1.46 -16.20 11.22
C GLU A 86 -0.72 -17.20 12.12
N LYS A 87 -0.18 -18.27 11.54
CA LYS A 87 0.64 -19.23 12.26
C LYS A 87 1.95 -18.61 12.74
N GLU A 88 2.59 -17.79 11.92
CA GLU A 88 3.78 -17.05 12.30
C GLU A 88 3.47 -16.08 13.44
N ALA A 89 2.38 -15.32 13.33
CA ALA A 89 1.90 -14.43 14.37
C ALA A 89 1.67 -15.19 15.68
N GLY A 90 0.99 -16.35 15.65
CA GLY A 90 0.74 -17.18 16.82
C GLY A 90 1.96 -17.89 17.42
N SER A 91 3.12 -17.86 16.75
CA SER A 91 4.35 -18.51 17.24
C SER A 91 5.22 -17.62 18.14
N PHE A 92 4.89 -16.34 18.24
CA PHE A 92 5.63 -15.39 19.05
C PHE A 92 4.93 -15.14 20.39
N ALA A 93 5.69 -14.76 21.42
CA ALA A 93 5.10 -14.34 22.69
C ALA A 93 4.35 -13.01 22.47
N PHE A 94 3.04 -13.04 22.67
CA PHE A 94 2.14 -11.95 22.38
C PHE A 94 1.90 -11.00 23.53
N VAL A 95 1.81 -9.73 23.22
CA VAL A 95 0.91 -8.82 23.93
C VAL A 95 -0.22 -8.49 22.95
N PRO A 96 -1.37 -9.21 23.00
CA PRO A 96 -2.46 -8.93 22.11
C PRO A 96 -3.06 -7.57 22.46
N VAL A 97 -3.06 -6.68 21.50
CA VAL A 97 -3.68 -5.37 21.63
C VAL A 97 -4.81 -5.31 20.62
N LYS A 98 -6.06 -5.37 21.10
CA LYS A 98 -7.24 -5.17 20.26
C LYS A 98 -7.51 -3.70 20.09
N LEU A 99 -7.23 -3.18 18.90
CA LEU A 99 -7.76 -1.90 18.44
C LEU A 99 -9.13 -2.10 17.82
N ILE A 100 -10.11 -1.44 18.40
CA ILE A 100 -11.41 -1.22 17.78
C ILE A 100 -11.37 0.20 17.21
N PRO A 101 -11.65 0.41 15.91
CA PRO A 101 -11.44 1.71 15.23
C PRO A 101 -12.45 2.80 15.60
N GLU A 102 -13.20 2.66 16.66
CA GLU A 102 -14.10 3.69 17.14
C GLU A 102 -13.38 4.57 18.16
N LYS A 103 -13.00 5.78 17.72
CA LYS A 103 -12.49 6.92 18.50
C LYS A 103 -11.10 6.72 19.11
N GLU A 104 -10.09 7.26 18.44
CA GLU A 104 -8.78 7.68 19.03
C GLU A 104 -8.22 6.80 20.16
N GLU A 105 -8.52 5.51 20.18
CA GLU A 105 -8.01 4.62 21.21
C GLU A 105 -6.53 4.36 21.00
N THR A 106 -5.76 5.07 21.79
CA THR A 106 -4.35 4.84 21.94
C THR A 106 -4.13 3.59 22.77
N MET A 107 -3.29 2.70 22.29
CA MET A 107 -2.87 1.49 22.98
C MET A 107 -1.62 1.76 23.80
N ARG A 108 -1.50 1.11 24.94
CA ARG A 108 -0.24 1.06 25.70
C ARG A 108 0.52 -0.21 25.32
N LEU A 109 1.77 -0.02 24.92
CA LEU A 109 2.70 -1.08 24.58
C LEU A 109 3.92 -0.91 25.48
N SER A 110 4.19 -1.89 26.34
CA SER A 110 5.40 -1.91 27.15
C SER A 110 6.46 -2.80 26.50
N ILE A 111 7.62 -2.25 26.27
CA ILE A 111 8.77 -2.94 25.67
C ILE A 111 9.83 -3.13 26.75
N GLU A 112 10.20 -4.38 27.02
CA GLU A 112 11.19 -4.71 28.07
C GLU A 112 12.61 -4.78 27.51
N HIS A 113 12.76 -5.08 26.23
CA HIS A 113 14.07 -5.33 25.62
C HIS A 113 14.26 -4.54 24.32
N THR A 114 15.44 -3.96 24.18
CA THR A 114 15.86 -3.37 22.91
C THR A 114 15.85 -4.41 21.77
N GLY A 115 15.30 -4.06 20.63
CA GLY A 115 15.35 -4.96 19.48
C GLY A 115 14.49 -4.52 18.30
N ARG A 116 14.44 -5.40 17.32
CA ARG A 116 13.56 -5.25 16.16
C ARG A 116 12.28 -6.03 16.40
N TYR A 117 11.18 -5.34 16.23
CA TYR A 117 9.85 -5.87 16.47
C TYR A 117 9.09 -5.97 15.15
N LYS A 118 8.15 -6.91 15.13
CA LYS A 118 7.17 -7.11 14.05
C LYS A 118 5.81 -6.71 14.57
N PHE A 119 5.04 -6.07 13.72
CA PHE A 119 3.65 -5.75 14.00
C PHE A 119 2.78 -6.48 12.99
N PHE A 120 1.74 -7.10 13.46
CA PHE A 120 0.72 -7.73 12.62
C PHE A 120 -0.56 -6.93 12.75
N VAL A 121 -1.13 -6.57 11.62
CA VAL A 121 -2.37 -5.80 11.56
C VAL A 121 -3.43 -6.64 10.83
N LYS A 122 -4.46 -7.05 11.54
CA LYS A 122 -5.62 -7.74 10.96
C LYS A 122 -6.61 -6.70 10.46
N LEU A 123 -6.80 -6.65 9.16
CA LEU A 123 -7.64 -5.65 8.52
C LEU A 123 -8.48 -6.24 7.38
N ARG A 124 -9.51 -5.52 6.98
CA ARG A 124 -10.24 -5.74 5.73
C ARG A 124 -10.54 -4.43 5.03
N SER A 125 -10.82 -4.49 3.74
CA SER A 125 -11.23 -3.35 2.94
C SER A 125 -12.36 -3.76 2.00
N GLY A 126 -13.46 -3.01 2.02
CA GLY A 126 -14.59 -3.19 1.11
C GLY A 126 -14.35 -2.62 -0.29
N LEU A 127 -13.19 -2.02 -0.52
CA LEU A 127 -12.82 -1.52 -1.84
C LEU A 127 -12.49 -2.67 -2.79
N SER A 128 -12.44 -2.38 -4.09
CA SER A 128 -12.03 -3.37 -5.08
C SER A 128 -10.57 -3.79 -4.90
N GLN A 129 -10.21 -4.90 -5.50
CA GLN A 129 -8.83 -5.43 -5.41
C GLN A 129 -7.76 -4.52 -6.02
N GLN A 130 -8.15 -3.57 -6.88
CA GLN A 130 -7.23 -2.59 -7.45
C GLN A 130 -7.08 -1.32 -6.60
N ALA A 131 -8.05 -1.04 -5.73
CA ALA A 131 -8.02 0.14 -4.89
C ALA A 131 -7.05 -0.05 -3.72
N GLN A 132 -6.20 0.95 -3.49
CA GLN A 132 -5.26 0.94 -2.38
C GLN A 132 -5.82 1.67 -1.16
N SER A 133 -5.66 1.05 0.00
CA SER A 133 -5.95 1.65 1.30
C SER A 133 -4.71 1.67 2.17
N SER A 134 -4.57 2.69 2.98
CA SER A 134 -3.44 2.81 3.89
C SER A 134 -3.82 3.54 5.18
N CYS A 135 -3.08 3.26 6.24
CA CYS A 135 -3.06 4.07 7.46
C CYS A 135 -1.64 4.10 8.03
N ASN A 136 -1.38 5.01 8.94
CA ASN A 136 -0.10 5.12 9.60
C ASN A 136 -0.16 4.49 10.99
N LEU A 137 0.82 3.64 11.30
CA LEU A 137 1.09 3.20 12.67
C LEU A 137 1.98 4.24 13.34
N LEU A 138 1.49 4.80 14.43
CA LEU A 138 2.22 5.77 15.25
C LEU A 138 2.63 5.13 16.57
N LEU A 139 3.82 5.49 17.05
CA LEU A 139 4.27 5.25 18.40
C LEU A 139 4.66 6.58 19.03
N ASN A 140 4.06 6.89 20.18
CA ASN A 140 4.22 8.19 20.86
C ASN A 140 4.01 9.39 19.92
N GLY A 141 2.97 9.31 19.07
CA GLY A 141 2.61 10.34 18.11
C GLY A 141 3.53 10.46 16.88
N LYS A 142 4.54 9.60 16.75
CA LYS A 142 5.45 9.58 15.60
C LYS A 142 5.11 8.42 14.68
N PRO A 143 4.96 8.63 13.36
CA PRO A 143 4.74 7.54 12.41
C PRO A 143 5.99 6.66 12.34
N VAL A 144 5.81 5.35 12.51
CA VAL A 144 6.88 4.35 12.47
C VAL A 144 6.75 3.39 11.30
N ALA A 145 5.54 3.23 10.78
CA ALA A 145 5.27 2.42 9.60
C ALA A 145 3.96 2.84 8.93
N THR A 146 3.85 2.53 7.64
CA THR A 146 2.59 2.62 6.91
C THR A 146 2.04 1.21 6.72
N VAL A 147 0.81 1.00 7.17
CA VAL A 147 0.01 -0.19 6.87
C VAL A 147 -0.64 0.04 5.52
N GLN A 148 -0.37 -0.82 4.56
CA GLN A 148 -0.89 -0.67 3.20
C GLN A 148 -1.49 -1.99 2.73
N THR A 149 -2.65 -1.92 2.10
CA THR A 149 -3.32 -3.06 1.49
C THR A 149 -4.06 -2.63 0.22
N ASN A 150 -4.35 -3.59 -0.62
CA ASN A 150 -5.37 -3.45 -1.67
C ASN A 150 -6.74 -3.78 -1.09
N GLY A 151 -7.80 -3.59 -1.86
CA GLY A 151 -9.12 -4.07 -1.48
C GLY A 151 -9.12 -5.58 -1.25
N THR A 152 -9.78 -6.04 -0.20
CA THR A 152 -9.78 -7.45 0.22
C THR A 152 -11.08 -8.17 -0.09
N GLY A 153 -12.04 -7.50 -0.76
CA GLY A 153 -13.37 -8.06 -0.99
C GLY A 153 -14.15 -8.31 0.32
N ASN A 154 -13.89 -7.50 1.34
CA ASN A 154 -14.40 -7.66 2.71
C ASN A 154 -13.86 -8.87 3.49
N GLU A 155 -12.87 -9.58 2.97
CA GLU A 155 -12.22 -10.65 3.71
C GLU A 155 -11.14 -10.11 4.65
N TRP A 156 -10.97 -10.76 5.80
CA TRP A 156 -9.94 -10.37 6.77
C TRP A 156 -8.57 -10.85 6.32
N ASN A 157 -7.66 -9.91 6.10
CA ASN A 157 -6.27 -10.16 5.75
C ASN A 157 -5.33 -9.72 6.88
N LEU A 158 -4.16 -10.31 6.91
CA LEU A 158 -3.10 -10.00 7.85
C LEU A 158 -1.96 -9.29 7.15
N ILE A 159 -1.61 -8.09 7.62
CA ILE A 159 -0.47 -7.32 7.13
C ILE A 159 0.62 -7.37 8.18
N LYS A 160 1.82 -7.73 7.76
CA LYS A 160 3.02 -7.81 8.59
C LYS A 160 3.91 -6.60 8.33
N LEU A 161 4.26 -5.90 9.39
CA LEU A 161 5.26 -4.83 9.39
C LEU A 161 6.51 -5.33 10.09
N GLU A 162 7.65 -5.26 9.42
CA GLU A 162 8.91 -5.79 9.93
C GLU A 162 9.92 -4.70 10.27
N ASN A 163 10.86 -5.07 11.13
CA ASN A 163 12.04 -4.27 11.44
C ASN A 163 11.78 -2.91 12.13
N ILE A 164 10.73 -2.80 12.90
CA ILE A 164 10.49 -1.62 13.72
C ILE A 164 11.42 -1.72 14.94
N TYR A 165 12.40 -0.84 15.03
CA TYR A 165 13.35 -0.82 16.14
C TYR A 165 12.75 -0.11 17.33
N LEU A 166 12.72 -0.78 18.49
CA LEU A 166 12.22 -0.25 19.75
C LEU A 166 13.25 -0.43 20.86
N GLU A 167 13.26 0.52 21.76
CA GLU A 167 14.01 0.49 23.01
C GLU A 167 13.07 0.17 24.18
N PRO A 168 13.60 -0.25 25.37
CA PRO A 168 12.76 -0.47 26.53
C PRO A 168 12.01 0.81 26.91
N GLY A 169 10.74 0.67 27.24
CA GLY A 169 9.89 1.79 27.62
C GLY A 169 8.42 1.56 27.30
N ASP A 170 7.61 2.51 27.73
CA ASP A 170 6.19 2.52 27.45
C ASP A 170 5.91 3.37 26.22
N TYR A 171 5.17 2.80 25.30
CA TYR A 171 4.76 3.42 24.06
C TYR A 171 3.25 3.55 24.02
N GLN A 172 2.81 4.67 23.48
CA GLN A 172 1.43 4.87 23.08
C GLN A 172 1.32 4.60 21.57
N ALA A 173 0.71 3.49 21.20
CA ALA A 173 0.49 3.15 19.82
C ALA A 173 -0.88 3.65 19.35
N ALA A 174 -0.96 4.11 18.10
CA ALA A 174 -2.19 4.55 17.46
C ALA A 174 -2.16 4.26 15.96
N LEU A 175 -3.34 4.17 15.35
CA LEU A 175 -3.50 4.15 13.90
C LEU A 175 -4.12 5.46 13.46
N GLN A 176 -3.49 6.13 12.52
CA GLN A 176 -3.92 7.42 12.02
C GLN A 176 -4.16 7.37 10.51
N ASP A 177 -5.03 8.25 10.02
CA ASP A 177 -5.36 8.37 8.61
C ASP A 177 -5.94 7.07 8.01
N VAL A 178 -6.73 6.34 8.79
CA VAL A 178 -7.42 5.15 8.30
C VAL A 178 -8.36 5.55 7.17
N LYS A 179 -8.10 5.05 5.98
CA LYS A 179 -8.87 5.41 4.78
C LYS A 179 -10.28 4.83 4.84
N ALA A 180 -11.20 5.54 4.20
CA ALA A 180 -12.58 5.08 4.06
C ALA A 180 -12.61 3.66 3.46
N GLY A 181 -13.49 2.81 3.99
CA GLY A 181 -13.61 1.42 3.57
C GLY A 181 -12.58 0.45 4.16
N MET A 182 -11.64 0.91 4.97
CA MET A 182 -10.73 0.05 5.73
C MET A 182 -11.26 -0.14 7.15
N GLU A 183 -11.33 -1.38 7.59
CA GLU A 183 -11.63 -1.76 8.96
C GLU A 183 -10.46 -2.55 9.56
N ILE A 184 -10.16 -2.30 10.81
CA ILE A 184 -9.06 -2.95 11.53
C ILE A 184 -9.64 -3.73 12.71
N ALA A 185 -9.34 -5.03 12.75
CA ALA A 185 -9.79 -5.89 13.84
C ALA A 185 -8.87 -5.79 15.06
N TRP A 186 -7.55 -5.86 14.82
CA TRP A 186 -6.55 -5.80 15.88
C TRP A 186 -5.14 -5.54 15.32
N VAL A 187 -4.26 -5.13 16.21
CA VAL A 187 -2.82 -5.02 15.99
C VAL A 187 -2.09 -5.85 17.03
N GLU A 188 -1.12 -6.64 16.63
CA GLU A 188 -0.28 -7.45 17.50
C GLU A 188 1.18 -7.11 17.34
N VAL A 189 1.95 -7.20 18.41
CA VAL A 189 3.37 -6.89 18.45
C VAL A 189 4.14 -8.10 18.92
N CYS A 190 5.20 -8.46 18.22
CA CYS A 190 6.09 -9.57 18.61
C CYS A 190 7.55 -9.23 18.27
N ARG A 191 8.44 -9.92 18.95
CA ARG A 191 9.88 -9.76 18.80
C ARG A 191 10.49 -10.88 17.95
#